data_45b206a469494f3ce27fac3e56fbaaf4
#
_entry.id   45b206a469494f3ce27fac3e56fbaaf4
#
_cell.length_a   1.000
_cell.length_b   1.000
_cell.length_c   1.000
_cell.angle_alpha   90.00
_cell.angle_beta   90.00
_cell.angle_gamma   90.00
#
_symmetry.space_group_name_H-M   'P 1'
#
loop_
_entity.id
_entity.type
_entity.pdbx_description
1 polymer ?
#
loop_
_entity_poly.entity_id
_entity_poly.type
_entity_poly.pdbx_seq_one_letter_code
_entity_poly.pdbx_strand_id
1 'polypeptide(L)'
;MNINFLLSILVLSSMSTVVCFSQPQFPMSNDESFDSNISAPTYKAGNGPRVLIDGGHNNFFVQFNFIKPLENLLISDGYNVDTSAEKFSSDLLAKYKILVVVTPMSTNFMNPDQTYDSAFTSKELEDLENWVKRGGSILVFSEHFPFDLAVQPLLNIFGIDTSIGVVIDRYNYENNPGQILFTSDSLADNHPVVSGKRSVKKLASYGGSALIGPTYINVLKLSDKIENLKRGWREAEMGPIGSGDSQGLVGEFGEGKIAAFGDSNGFFAMEFDLEDGHKSVAGMNDSSYDWKNFVLNTFDWLSSD
;
A
#
# COMPACT_ATOMS: atom_id res chain seq x y z
N MET A 1 44.28 -55.37 48.42
CA MET A 1 42.89 -55.11 47.91
C MET A 1 42.77 -53.63 47.72
N ASN A 2 43.15 -53.13 46.52
CA ASN A 2 43.20 -51.73 46.16
C ASN A 2 42.06 -51.43 45.20
N ILE A 3 41.15 -50.55 45.57
CA ILE A 3 40.08 -50.08 44.75
C ILE A 3 40.46 -48.68 44.29
N ASN A 4 40.82 -48.60 43.01
CA ASN A 4 41.03 -47.32 42.31
C ASN A 4 39.67 -46.72 41.91
N PHE A 5 39.34 -45.52 42.45
CA PHE A 5 38.21 -44.71 42.01
C PHE A 5 38.67 -43.85 40.82
N LEU A 6 38.17 -44.13 39.64
CA LEU A 6 38.32 -43.29 38.48
C LEU A 6 37.18 -42.24 38.48
N LEU A 7 37.56 -40.97 38.68
CA LEU A 7 36.67 -39.83 38.54
C LEU A 7 36.52 -39.46 37.06
N SER A 8 35.40 -39.81 36.46
CA SER A 8 35.06 -39.37 35.07
C SER A 8 34.46 -37.98 35.15
N ILE A 9 35.19 -36.98 34.68
CA ILE A 9 34.70 -35.62 34.48
C ILE A 9 33.83 -35.60 33.24
N LEU A 10 32.52 -35.46 33.44
CA LEU A 10 31.57 -35.23 32.33
C LEU A 10 31.64 -33.74 31.96
N VAL A 11 32.29 -33.41 30.86
CA VAL A 11 32.22 -32.06 30.27
C VAL A 11 30.90 -31.97 29.51
N LEU A 12 29.90 -31.32 30.15
CA LEU A 12 28.71 -30.88 29.44
C LEU A 12 29.08 -29.70 28.54
N SER A 13 29.29 -29.94 27.28
CA SER A 13 29.30 -28.89 26.25
C SER A 13 27.88 -28.41 26.06
N SER A 14 27.55 -27.26 26.60
CA SER A 14 26.31 -26.55 26.27
C SER A 14 26.39 -26.12 24.80
N MET A 15 25.82 -26.91 23.92
CA MET A 15 25.48 -26.46 22.56
C MET A 15 24.36 -25.45 22.70
N SER A 16 24.70 -24.17 22.68
CA SER A 16 23.75 -23.09 22.44
C SER A 16 23.22 -23.26 21.03
N THR A 17 22.06 -23.87 20.88
CA THR A 17 21.30 -23.84 19.61
C THR A 17 20.90 -22.40 19.39
N VAL A 18 21.60 -21.71 18.49
CA VAL A 18 21.14 -20.45 17.91
C VAL A 18 19.89 -20.80 17.13
N VAL A 19 18.73 -20.55 17.70
CA VAL A 19 17.46 -20.59 16.96
C VAL A 19 17.51 -19.41 16.02
N CYS A 20 17.91 -19.66 14.79
CA CYS A 20 17.78 -18.72 13.71
C CYS A 20 16.27 -18.64 13.41
N PHE A 21 15.59 -17.61 13.89
CA PHE A 21 14.25 -17.31 13.42
C PHE A 21 14.39 -16.92 11.95
N SER A 22 14.02 -17.82 11.06
CA SER A 22 13.86 -17.46 9.65
C SER A 22 12.80 -16.39 9.56
N GLN A 23 13.06 -15.36 8.77
CA GLN A 23 12.04 -14.37 8.40
C GLN A 23 10.81 -15.12 7.85
N PRO A 24 9.59 -14.65 8.14
CA PRO A 24 8.39 -15.25 7.56
C PRO A 24 8.52 -15.24 6.03
N GLN A 25 8.30 -16.39 5.42
CA GLN A 25 8.35 -16.54 3.97
C GLN A 25 6.93 -16.26 3.45
N PHE A 26 6.78 -15.16 2.72
CA PHE A 26 5.54 -14.84 2.00
C PHE A 26 5.59 -15.46 0.60
N PRO A 27 4.44 -15.79 0.01
CA PRO A 27 4.36 -16.25 -1.39
C PRO A 27 4.55 -15.08 -2.38
N MET A 28 5.20 -14.00 -1.95
CA MET A 28 5.45 -12.80 -2.74
C MET A 28 6.81 -12.19 -2.39
N SER A 29 7.43 -11.55 -3.37
CA SER A 29 8.71 -10.83 -3.25
C SER A 29 8.73 -9.62 -4.19
N ASN A 30 9.70 -8.72 -4.00
CA ASN A 30 9.97 -7.71 -5.02
C ASN A 30 10.52 -8.35 -6.29
N ASP A 31 10.14 -7.83 -7.44
CA ASP A 31 10.81 -8.14 -8.70
C ASP A 31 12.13 -7.35 -8.78
N GLU A 32 13.23 -8.03 -8.50
CA GLU A 32 14.57 -7.45 -8.53
C GLU A 32 15.00 -7.02 -9.95
N SER A 33 14.29 -7.49 -10.99
CA SER A 33 14.55 -7.12 -12.38
C SER A 33 13.79 -5.86 -12.82
N PHE A 34 12.90 -5.32 -11.98
CA PHE A 34 12.11 -4.14 -12.33
C PHE A 34 12.98 -2.93 -12.59
N ASP A 35 12.89 -2.38 -13.80
CA ASP A 35 13.58 -1.16 -14.19
C ASP A 35 12.84 0.09 -13.70
N SER A 36 13.35 0.69 -12.62
CA SER A 36 12.85 1.95 -12.06
C SER A 36 13.38 3.20 -12.77
N ASN A 37 14.27 3.08 -13.75
CA ASN A 37 14.84 4.23 -14.44
C ASN A 37 13.79 5.02 -15.22
N ILE A 38 13.93 6.34 -15.20
CA ILE A 38 13.08 7.30 -15.91
C ILE A 38 13.95 8.09 -16.90
N SER A 39 13.67 7.95 -18.18
CA SER A 39 14.40 8.63 -19.25
C SER A 39 14.17 10.16 -19.26
N ALA A 40 12.98 10.60 -18.81
CA ALA A 40 12.60 12.00 -18.71
C ALA A 40 11.98 12.24 -17.33
N PRO A 41 12.81 12.38 -16.26
CA PRO A 41 12.33 12.57 -14.92
C PRO A 41 11.63 13.92 -14.74
N THR A 42 10.65 13.95 -13.84
CA THR A 42 9.88 15.17 -13.51
C THR A 42 10.79 16.25 -12.93
N TYR A 43 11.73 15.85 -12.07
CA TYR A 43 12.69 16.75 -11.44
C TYR A 43 14.12 16.33 -11.74
N LYS A 44 15.06 17.28 -11.70
CA LYS A 44 16.49 16.92 -11.64
C LYS A 44 16.75 16.12 -10.36
N ALA A 45 17.66 15.16 -10.44
CA ALA A 45 17.97 14.27 -9.31
C ALA A 45 18.14 15.04 -7.99
N GLY A 46 17.34 14.69 -6.99
CA GLY A 46 17.34 15.28 -5.67
C GLY A 46 16.78 16.70 -5.54
N ASN A 47 16.22 17.29 -6.61
CA ASN A 47 15.63 18.63 -6.58
C ASN A 47 14.11 18.63 -6.48
N GLY A 48 13.48 17.44 -6.53
CA GLY A 48 12.05 17.30 -6.36
C GLY A 48 11.62 17.46 -4.91
N PRO A 49 10.30 17.54 -4.67
CA PRO A 49 9.75 17.60 -3.32
C PRO A 49 10.15 16.41 -2.44
N ARG A 50 10.09 16.62 -1.13
CA ARG A 50 10.35 15.55 -0.17
C ARG A 50 9.09 14.70 0.02
N VAL A 51 9.28 13.39 -0.04
CA VAL A 51 8.26 12.37 0.17
C VAL A 51 8.61 11.61 1.45
N LEU A 52 7.65 11.53 2.38
CA LEU A 52 7.75 10.68 3.57
C LEU A 52 6.99 9.38 3.31
N ILE A 53 7.63 8.25 3.50
CA ILE A 53 6.97 6.94 3.58
C ILE A 53 6.81 6.60 5.05
N ASP A 54 5.57 6.33 5.45
CA ASP A 54 5.22 5.95 6.81
C ASP A 54 5.73 4.55 7.15
N GLY A 55 6.63 4.44 8.09
CA GLY A 55 7.12 3.20 8.71
C GLY A 55 6.85 3.15 10.22
N GLY A 56 6.16 4.15 10.78
CA GLY A 56 5.88 4.30 12.20
C GLY A 56 4.64 3.55 12.69
N HIS A 57 3.77 3.08 11.78
CA HIS A 57 2.47 2.50 12.12
C HIS A 57 2.38 1.01 11.77
N ASN A 58 3.43 0.24 12.10
CA ASN A 58 3.50 -1.20 11.83
C ASN A 58 3.16 -1.57 10.37
N ASN A 59 3.50 -0.72 9.43
CA ASN A 59 3.17 -0.82 8.01
C ASN A 59 3.74 -2.10 7.40
N PHE A 60 2.88 -3.04 7.04
CA PHE A 60 3.28 -4.38 6.57
C PHE A 60 4.23 -4.30 5.37
N PHE A 61 3.88 -3.55 4.33
CA PHE A 61 4.70 -3.45 3.13
C PHE A 61 6.05 -2.76 3.36
N VAL A 62 6.13 -1.89 4.37
CA VAL A 62 7.40 -1.23 4.76
C VAL A 62 8.26 -2.17 5.60
N GLN A 63 7.68 -2.87 6.59
CA GLN A 63 8.40 -3.80 7.45
C GLN A 63 9.08 -4.92 6.67
N PHE A 64 8.44 -5.40 5.60
CA PHE A 64 8.96 -6.49 4.75
C PHE A 64 9.61 -5.98 3.45
N ASN A 65 9.89 -4.68 3.37
CA ASN A 65 10.62 -4.03 2.27
C ASN A 65 9.93 -4.12 0.88
N PHE A 66 8.62 -4.40 0.82
CA PHE A 66 7.88 -4.43 -0.44
C PHE A 66 7.73 -3.05 -1.09
N ILE A 67 7.94 -1.98 -0.32
CA ILE A 67 7.90 -0.58 -0.79
C ILE A 67 9.07 -0.20 -1.70
N LYS A 68 10.15 -1.00 -1.75
CA LYS A 68 11.42 -0.64 -2.39
C LYS A 68 11.31 -0.27 -3.88
N PRO A 69 10.51 -0.95 -4.71
CA PRO A 69 10.33 -0.55 -6.11
C PRO A 69 9.76 0.86 -6.27
N LEU A 70 8.81 1.25 -5.40
CA LEU A 70 8.25 2.61 -5.39
C LEU A 70 9.29 3.64 -4.98
N GLU A 71 10.05 3.40 -3.90
CA GLU A 71 11.15 4.29 -3.49
C GLU A 71 12.13 4.54 -4.64
N ASN A 72 12.60 3.47 -5.28
CA ASN A 72 13.54 3.55 -6.38
C ASN A 72 12.98 4.33 -7.57
N LEU A 73 11.70 4.12 -7.90
CA LEU A 73 11.03 4.85 -8.99
C LEU A 73 10.96 6.35 -8.69
N LEU A 74 10.57 6.75 -7.48
CA LEU A 74 10.46 8.14 -7.08
C LEU A 74 11.82 8.84 -7.04
N ILE A 75 12.85 8.18 -6.52
CA ILE A 75 14.24 8.68 -6.54
C ILE A 75 14.68 8.89 -8.00
N SER A 76 14.36 7.96 -8.89
CA SER A 76 14.68 8.04 -10.31
C SER A 76 13.95 9.17 -11.04
N ASP A 77 12.72 9.52 -10.56
CA ASP A 77 11.93 10.67 -11.06
C ASP A 77 12.35 12.01 -10.40
N GLY A 78 13.35 11.97 -9.50
CA GLY A 78 14.02 13.13 -8.92
C GLY A 78 13.48 13.60 -7.58
N TYR A 79 12.55 12.87 -6.95
CA TYR A 79 12.08 13.15 -5.59
C TYR A 79 13.14 12.84 -4.52
N ASN A 80 12.98 13.46 -3.35
CA ASN A 80 13.74 13.13 -2.14
C ASN A 80 12.87 12.25 -1.25
N VAL A 81 13.17 10.95 -1.15
CA VAL A 81 12.36 9.96 -0.46
C VAL A 81 13.01 9.57 0.85
N ASP A 82 12.27 9.68 1.94
CA ASP A 82 12.65 9.24 3.27
C ASP A 82 11.59 8.25 3.81
N THR A 83 12.03 7.18 4.46
CA THR A 83 11.17 6.30 5.25
C THR A 83 11.45 6.54 6.73
N SER A 84 10.43 6.80 7.55
CA SER A 84 10.59 7.10 8.97
C SER A 84 9.74 6.19 9.84
N ALA A 85 10.34 5.70 10.93
CA ALA A 85 9.65 4.98 12.00
C ALA A 85 9.07 5.92 13.08
N GLU A 86 9.20 7.24 12.91
CA GLU A 86 8.61 8.22 13.83
C GLU A 86 7.09 8.30 13.64
N LYS A 87 6.39 8.49 14.75
CA LYS A 87 4.96 8.78 14.75
C LYS A 87 4.69 10.18 14.18
N PHE A 88 3.49 10.38 13.61
CA PHE A 88 3.15 11.67 13.01
C PHE A 88 3.14 12.79 14.05
N SER A 89 3.71 13.92 13.67
CA SER A 89 3.68 15.17 14.42
C SER A 89 3.73 16.33 13.44
N SER A 90 3.26 17.49 13.85
CA SER A 90 3.34 18.71 13.03
C SER A 90 4.79 19.00 12.58
N ASP A 91 5.78 18.78 13.46
CA ASP A 91 7.20 19.04 13.16
C ASP A 91 7.78 18.03 12.15
N LEU A 92 7.36 16.77 12.20
CA LEU A 92 7.76 15.77 11.22
C LEU A 92 7.14 16.10 9.87
N LEU A 93 5.82 16.25 9.82
CA LEU A 93 5.06 16.45 8.58
C LEU A 93 5.46 17.76 7.85
N ALA A 94 5.78 18.83 8.57
CA ALA A 94 6.22 20.10 8.00
C ALA A 94 7.49 20.01 7.13
N LYS A 95 8.26 18.92 7.22
CA LYS A 95 9.48 18.70 6.43
C LYS A 95 9.18 18.14 5.03
N TYR A 96 7.95 17.71 4.76
CA TYR A 96 7.58 16.97 3.57
C TYR A 96 6.44 17.62 2.80
N LYS A 97 6.39 17.40 1.49
CA LYS A 97 5.27 17.79 0.62
C LYS A 97 4.27 16.66 0.47
N ILE A 98 4.74 15.41 0.44
CA ILE A 98 3.91 14.23 0.22
C ILE A 98 4.15 13.24 1.35
N LEU A 99 3.06 12.66 1.90
CA LEU A 99 3.07 11.51 2.80
C LEU A 99 2.48 10.30 2.07
N VAL A 100 3.12 9.15 2.20
CA VAL A 100 2.62 7.84 1.72
C VAL A 100 2.32 6.95 2.92
N VAL A 101 1.07 6.50 3.02
CA VAL A 101 0.61 5.56 4.07
C VAL A 101 0.11 4.29 3.41
N VAL A 102 0.78 3.17 3.69
CA VAL A 102 0.44 1.87 3.11
C VAL A 102 0.36 0.81 4.20
N THR A 103 -0.72 0.03 4.20
CA THR A 103 -0.97 -1.09 5.12
C THR A 103 -0.61 -0.81 6.59
N PRO A 104 -1.06 0.31 7.19
CA PRO A 104 -0.80 0.59 8.60
C PRO A 104 -1.57 -0.39 9.48
N MET A 105 -1.04 -0.70 10.66
CA MET A 105 -1.69 -1.56 11.66
C MET A 105 -1.48 -1.01 13.07
N SER A 106 -2.43 -1.28 13.97
CA SER A 106 -2.31 -0.91 15.39
C SER A 106 -1.23 -1.72 16.10
N THR A 107 -1.05 -2.97 15.71
CA THR A 107 -0.03 -3.88 16.24
C THR A 107 0.79 -4.48 15.11
N ASN A 108 1.99 -4.99 15.43
CA ASN A 108 2.82 -5.67 14.45
C ASN A 108 2.08 -6.87 13.83
N PHE A 109 2.15 -7.05 12.53
CA PHE A 109 1.49 -8.13 11.79
C PHE A 109 1.80 -9.54 12.34
N MET A 110 3.00 -9.72 12.87
CA MET A 110 3.44 -10.99 13.46
C MET A 110 2.98 -11.20 14.91
N ASN A 111 2.28 -10.22 15.51
CA ASN A 111 1.75 -10.37 16.85
C ASN A 111 0.57 -11.36 16.86
N PRO A 112 0.62 -12.46 17.65
CA PRO A 112 -0.50 -13.41 17.74
C PRO A 112 -1.76 -12.79 18.36
N ASP A 113 -1.62 -11.73 19.18
CA ASP A 113 -2.70 -10.99 19.84
C ASP A 113 -3.05 -9.73 19.02
N GLN A 114 -3.16 -9.84 17.71
CA GLN A 114 -3.50 -8.71 16.85
C GLN A 114 -4.83 -8.07 17.23
N THR A 115 -4.83 -6.74 17.28
CA THR A 115 -6.05 -5.95 17.27
C THR A 115 -6.17 -5.21 15.94
N TYR A 116 -7.40 -4.99 15.50
CA TYR A 116 -7.69 -4.28 14.25
C TYR A 116 -8.24 -2.87 14.51
N ASP A 117 -7.77 -2.27 15.60
CA ASP A 117 -8.10 -0.90 15.97
C ASP A 117 -7.38 0.10 15.06
N SER A 118 -7.66 1.39 15.25
CA SER A 118 -6.94 2.47 14.57
C SER A 118 -5.43 2.32 14.72
N ALA A 119 -4.71 2.45 13.62
CA ALA A 119 -3.25 2.53 13.64
C ALA A 119 -2.74 3.86 14.23
N PHE A 120 -3.60 4.87 14.30
CA PHE A 120 -3.27 6.26 14.60
C PHE A 120 -3.95 6.74 15.88
N THR A 121 -3.28 7.60 16.63
CA THR A 121 -3.87 8.34 17.74
C THR A 121 -4.68 9.53 17.23
N SER A 122 -5.63 10.03 18.06
CA SER A 122 -6.41 11.23 17.71
C SER A 122 -5.52 12.47 17.47
N LYS A 123 -4.38 12.57 18.18
CA LYS A 123 -3.44 13.68 17.99
C LYS A 123 -2.72 13.61 16.65
N GLU A 124 -2.32 12.42 16.22
CA GLU A 124 -1.71 12.21 14.90
C GLU A 124 -2.67 12.55 13.77
N LEU A 125 -3.95 12.14 13.91
CA LEU A 125 -4.99 12.46 12.94
C LEU A 125 -5.25 13.98 12.85
N GLU A 126 -5.28 14.69 13.99
CA GLU A 126 -5.43 16.15 14.02
C GLU A 126 -4.24 16.86 13.34
N ASP A 127 -3.00 16.43 13.64
CA ASP A 127 -1.80 17.00 13.04
C ASP A 127 -1.77 16.78 11.53
N LEU A 128 -2.17 15.57 11.08
CA LEU A 128 -2.25 15.20 9.68
C LEU A 128 -3.33 16.02 8.94
N GLU A 129 -4.54 16.12 9.49
CA GLU A 129 -5.62 16.91 8.92
C GLU A 129 -5.19 18.37 8.72
N ASN A 130 -4.60 18.96 9.77
CA ASN A 130 -4.10 20.33 9.72
C ASN A 130 -2.95 20.52 8.73
N TRP A 131 -2.08 19.52 8.57
CA TRP A 131 -0.98 19.55 7.60
C TRP A 131 -1.51 19.51 6.15
N VAL A 132 -2.47 18.62 5.85
CA VAL A 132 -3.09 18.57 4.51
C VAL A 132 -3.83 19.88 4.22
N LYS A 133 -4.61 20.41 5.16
CA LYS A 133 -5.30 21.71 4.99
C LYS A 133 -4.37 22.87 4.62
N ARG A 134 -3.09 22.80 5.01
CA ARG A 134 -2.06 23.82 4.72
C ARG A 134 -1.18 23.48 3.52
N GLY A 135 -1.59 22.57 2.65
CA GLY A 135 -0.92 22.29 1.38
C GLY A 135 -0.05 21.03 1.35
N GLY A 136 -0.04 20.23 2.42
CA GLY A 136 0.52 18.87 2.37
C GLY A 136 -0.35 17.96 1.50
N SER A 137 0.24 16.93 0.90
CA SER A 137 -0.48 15.97 0.07
C SER A 137 -0.31 14.56 0.60
N ILE A 138 -1.37 13.75 0.58
CA ILE A 138 -1.33 12.37 1.08
C ILE A 138 -1.71 11.37 -0.01
N LEU A 139 -0.93 10.28 -0.09
CA LEU A 139 -1.26 9.05 -0.78
C LEU A 139 -1.53 7.98 0.28
N VAL A 140 -2.74 7.44 0.31
CA VAL A 140 -3.15 6.43 1.30
C VAL A 140 -3.80 5.24 0.62
N PHE A 141 -3.46 4.04 1.12
CA PHE A 141 -4.03 2.78 0.65
C PHE A 141 -4.84 2.15 1.78
N SER A 142 -6.11 1.81 1.48
CA SER A 142 -6.96 1.11 2.44
C SER A 142 -6.66 -0.39 2.47
N GLU A 143 -6.27 -0.97 1.34
CA GLU A 143 -6.12 -2.41 1.20
C GLU A 143 -7.39 -3.18 1.59
N HIS A 144 -7.29 -4.49 1.71
CA HIS A 144 -8.37 -5.34 2.18
C HIS A 144 -8.30 -5.53 3.71
N PHE A 145 -9.33 -6.17 4.26
CA PHE A 145 -9.32 -6.59 5.67
C PHE A 145 -8.02 -7.39 6.00
N PRO A 146 -7.33 -7.07 7.11
CA PRO A 146 -7.72 -6.16 8.20
C PRO A 146 -7.16 -4.72 8.07
N PHE A 147 -6.40 -4.40 7.06
CA PHE A 147 -5.72 -3.11 6.91
C PHE A 147 -6.71 -1.94 6.76
N ASP A 148 -7.84 -2.19 6.07
CA ASP A 148 -8.91 -1.23 5.88
C ASP A 148 -9.51 -0.74 7.22
N LEU A 149 -9.64 -1.61 8.23
CA LEU A 149 -10.08 -1.22 9.57
C LEU A 149 -9.06 -0.31 10.28
N ALA A 150 -7.79 -0.63 10.17
CA ALA A 150 -6.74 0.11 10.85
C ALA A 150 -6.54 1.52 10.25
N VAL A 151 -6.76 1.69 8.95
CA VAL A 151 -6.61 2.97 8.23
C VAL A 151 -7.91 3.79 8.19
N GLN A 152 -9.08 3.17 8.43
CA GLN A 152 -10.39 3.82 8.34
C GLN A 152 -10.49 5.15 9.11
N PRO A 153 -9.98 5.28 10.37
CA PRO A 153 -10.03 6.56 11.07
C PRO A 153 -9.23 7.69 10.39
N LEU A 154 -8.16 7.36 9.68
CA LEU A 154 -7.41 8.31 8.87
C LEU A 154 -8.21 8.73 7.63
N LEU A 155 -8.84 7.80 6.93
CA LEU A 155 -9.68 8.13 5.78
C LEU A 155 -10.91 8.97 6.18
N ASN A 156 -11.48 8.69 7.36
CA ASN A 156 -12.67 9.38 7.86
C ASN A 156 -12.44 10.88 8.12
N ILE A 157 -11.24 11.32 8.50
CA ILE A 157 -10.97 12.77 8.65
C ILE A 157 -11.10 13.53 7.33
N PHE A 158 -10.99 12.82 6.21
CA PHE A 158 -11.17 13.34 4.86
C PHE A 158 -12.57 13.08 4.30
N GLY A 159 -13.46 12.41 5.05
CA GLY A 159 -14.81 12.05 4.58
C GLY A 159 -14.82 10.88 3.58
N ILE A 160 -13.83 10.00 3.67
CA ILE A 160 -13.74 8.78 2.88
C ILE A 160 -13.98 7.57 3.79
N ASP A 161 -14.90 6.70 3.37
CA ASP A 161 -15.18 5.41 4.01
C ASP A 161 -14.65 4.25 3.16
N THR A 162 -14.44 3.08 3.78
CA THR A 162 -14.12 1.82 3.09
C THR A 162 -15.28 0.85 3.18
N SER A 163 -15.36 -0.09 2.23
CA SER A 163 -16.36 -1.17 2.26
C SER A 163 -16.08 -2.23 3.33
N ILE A 164 -14.93 -2.21 3.95
CA ILE A 164 -14.40 -3.21 4.91
C ILE A 164 -14.57 -4.64 4.36
N GLY A 165 -13.54 -5.11 3.68
CA GLY A 165 -13.57 -6.44 3.05
C GLY A 165 -12.60 -6.56 1.89
N VAL A 166 -12.97 -7.40 0.93
CA VAL A 166 -12.23 -7.59 -0.32
C VAL A 166 -13.20 -7.49 -1.47
N VAL A 167 -12.93 -6.61 -2.43
CA VAL A 167 -13.73 -6.53 -3.65
C VAL A 167 -13.35 -7.62 -4.63
N ILE A 168 -14.34 -8.20 -5.28
CA ILE A 168 -14.18 -9.28 -6.27
C ILE A 168 -15.06 -9.03 -7.49
N ASP A 169 -14.57 -9.47 -8.65
CA ASP A 169 -15.42 -9.59 -9.84
C ASP A 169 -16.08 -10.97 -9.86
N ARG A 170 -17.37 -11.02 -9.56
CA ARG A 170 -18.15 -12.25 -9.54
C ARG A 170 -18.12 -13.02 -10.88
N TYR A 171 -18.10 -12.31 -12.00
CA TYR A 171 -18.12 -12.92 -13.32
C TYR A 171 -16.75 -13.49 -13.74
N ASN A 172 -15.68 -13.08 -13.05
CA ASN A 172 -14.33 -13.61 -13.25
C ASN A 172 -13.90 -14.56 -12.13
N TYR A 173 -14.84 -14.97 -11.26
CA TYR A 173 -14.55 -15.71 -10.04
C TYR A 173 -13.82 -17.05 -10.27
N GLU A 174 -14.15 -17.75 -11.35
CA GLU A 174 -13.52 -19.04 -11.66
C GLU A 174 -12.08 -18.92 -12.18
N ASN A 175 -11.71 -17.77 -12.72
CA ASN A 175 -10.37 -17.53 -13.29
C ASN A 175 -9.48 -16.76 -12.33
N ASN A 176 -9.89 -15.55 -11.96
CA ASN A 176 -9.17 -14.68 -11.03
C ASN A 176 -10.16 -13.67 -10.39
N PRO A 177 -10.87 -14.06 -9.35
CA PRO A 177 -11.95 -13.24 -8.78
C PRO A 177 -11.45 -11.92 -8.19
N GLY A 178 -10.21 -11.88 -7.70
CA GLY A 178 -9.60 -10.67 -7.14
C GLY A 178 -9.09 -9.70 -8.19
N GLN A 179 -9.00 -10.09 -9.47
CA GLN A 179 -8.53 -9.18 -10.52
C GLN A 179 -9.66 -8.30 -11.03
N ILE A 180 -9.53 -6.99 -10.83
CA ILE A 180 -10.48 -5.98 -11.29
C ILE A 180 -9.83 -5.13 -12.37
N LEU A 181 -10.43 -5.11 -13.56
CA LEU A 181 -9.91 -4.39 -14.71
C LEU A 181 -10.51 -2.99 -14.81
N PHE A 182 -9.65 -2.00 -15.05
CA PHE A 182 -10.02 -0.62 -15.34
C PHE A 182 -9.57 -0.26 -16.76
N THR A 183 -10.52 0.22 -17.55
CA THR A 183 -10.33 0.66 -18.93
C THR A 183 -10.96 2.04 -19.14
N SER A 184 -11.05 2.54 -20.35
CA SER A 184 -11.61 3.87 -20.67
C SER A 184 -12.96 4.16 -20.00
N ASP A 185 -13.80 3.15 -19.79
CA ASP A 185 -15.15 3.33 -19.23
C ASP A 185 -15.15 3.46 -17.70
N SER A 186 -14.04 3.08 -17.06
CA SER A 186 -13.86 3.06 -15.61
C SER A 186 -12.71 3.95 -15.12
N LEU A 187 -11.94 4.55 -16.02
CA LEU A 187 -10.88 5.51 -15.74
C LEU A 187 -11.39 6.94 -15.97
N ALA A 188 -11.11 7.87 -15.05
CA ALA A 188 -11.43 9.29 -15.24
C ALA A 188 -10.39 9.95 -16.16
N ASP A 189 -10.63 9.90 -17.47
CA ASP A 189 -9.73 10.40 -18.52
C ASP A 189 -9.52 11.93 -18.49
N ASN A 190 -10.33 12.66 -17.76
CA ASN A 190 -10.23 14.11 -17.59
C ASN A 190 -9.40 14.53 -16.35
N HIS A 191 -8.84 13.58 -15.59
CA HIS A 191 -8.03 13.89 -14.42
C HIS A 191 -6.53 13.64 -14.68
N PRO A 192 -5.60 14.52 -14.23
CA PRO A 192 -4.16 14.39 -14.48
C PRO A 192 -3.53 13.06 -14.05
N VAL A 193 -4.09 12.38 -13.06
CA VAL A 193 -3.65 11.06 -12.61
C VAL A 193 -3.80 10.01 -13.72
N VAL A 194 -4.82 10.13 -14.59
CA VAL A 194 -5.08 9.24 -15.72
C VAL A 194 -4.51 9.80 -17.03
N SER A 195 -4.76 11.09 -17.30
CA SER A 195 -4.41 11.74 -18.58
C SER A 195 -3.34 12.84 -18.44
N GLY A 196 -2.44 12.69 -17.46
CA GLY A 196 -1.34 13.61 -17.21
C GLY A 196 -0.23 13.56 -18.27
N LYS A 197 1.02 13.69 -17.82
CA LYS A 197 2.18 13.63 -18.73
C LYS A 197 2.32 12.27 -19.44
N ARG A 198 1.78 11.22 -18.83
CA ARG A 198 1.86 9.83 -19.31
C ARG A 198 0.46 9.27 -19.48
N SER A 199 0.20 8.65 -20.63
CA SER A 199 -1.12 8.06 -20.91
C SER A 199 -1.34 6.80 -20.09
N VAL A 200 -2.53 6.69 -19.48
CA VAL A 200 -3.01 5.50 -18.80
C VAL A 200 -4.29 5.03 -19.49
N LYS A 201 -4.31 3.80 -19.95
CA LYS A 201 -5.43 3.22 -20.72
C LYS A 201 -6.00 1.97 -20.07
N LYS A 202 -5.16 1.24 -19.33
CA LYS A 202 -5.55 -0.05 -18.75
C LYS A 202 -4.80 -0.29 -17.46
N LEU A 203 -5.54 -0.61 -16.40
CA LEU A 203 -5.00 -1.03 -15.12
C LEU A 203 -5.71 -2.31 -14.66
N ALA A 204 -5.07 -3.05 -13.74
CA ALA A 204 -5.71 -4.13 -13.00
C ALA A 204 -5.32 -4.04 -11.53
N SER A 205 -6.30 -4.03 -10.63
CA SER A 205 -6.07 -4.23 -9.20
C SER A 205 -6.29 -5.69 -8.81
N TYR A 206 -5.87 -6.07 -7.60
CA TYR A 206 -5.91 -7.46 -7.13
C TYR A 206 -6.51 -7.56 -5.73
N GLY A 207 -7.83 -7.41 -5.63
CA GLY A 207 -8.54 -7.35 -4.37
C GLY A 207 -8.61 -5.91 -3.84
N GLY A 208 -8.24 -5.73 -2.57
CA GLY A 208 -8.38 -4.44 -1.90
C GLY A 208 -9.82 -4.15 -1.47
N SER A 209 -10.10 -2.99 -0.92
CA SER A 209 -11.44 -2.53 -0.56
C SER A 209 -12.02 -1.53 -1.55
N ALA A 210 -13.34 -1.36 -1.54
CA ALA A 210 -13.96 -0.22 -2.20
C ALA A 210 -13.89 1.01 -1.30
N LEU A 211 -13.82 2.19 -1.92
CA LEU A 211 -13.80 3.50 -1.27
C LEU A 211 -15.08 4.26 -1.59
N ILE A 212 -15.61 4.95 -0.60
CA ILE A 212 -16.81 5.78 -0.69
C ILE A 212 -16.45 7.19 -0.27
N GLY A 213 -16.48 8.13 -1.21
CA GLY A 213 -16.13 9.54 -0.96
C GLY A 213 -16.78 10.44 -1.99
N PRO A 214 -18.06 10.85 -1.78
CA PRO A 214 -18.87 11.50 -2.81
C PRO A 214 -18.37 12.91 -3.23
N THR A 215 -17.45 13.49 -2.48
CA THR A 215 -16.86 14.80 -2.79
C THR A 215 -15.59 14.70 -3.63
N TYR A 216 -15.08 13.48 -3.84
CA TYR A 216 -13.85 13.22 -4.58
C TYR A 216 -14.13 12.76 -6.02
N ILE A 217 -13.13 12.92 -6.87
CA ILE A 217 -13.17 12.39 -8.23
C ILE A 217 -12.84 10.90 -8.18
N ASN A 218 -13.75 10.08 -8.71
CA ASN A 218 -13.57 8.64 -8.84
C ASN A 218 -12.72 8.35 -10.07
N VAL A 219 -11.43 8.06 -9.86
CA VAL A 219 -10.47 7.79 -10.94
C VAL A 219 -10.38 6.31 -11.33
N LEU A 220 -10.80 5.41 -10.42
CA LEU A 220 -10.90 3.97 -10.66
C LEU A 220 -12.31 3.50 -10.28
N LYS A 221 -13.24 3.64 -11.22
CA LYS A 221 -14.65 3.35 -10.98
C LYS A 221 -14.92 1.85 -11.00
N LEU A 222 -15.52 1.33 -9.93
CA LEU A 222 -16.00 -0.04 -9.87
C LEU A 222 -17.32 -0.20 -10.64
N SER A 223 -17.45 -1.32 -11.33
CA SER A 223 -18.67 -1.65 -12.07
C SER A 223 -19.72 -2.30 -11.15
N ASP A 224 -20.96 -2.42 -11.63
CA ASP A 224 -22.05 -3.13 -10.96
C ASP A 224 -21.86 -4.64 -10.82
N LYS A 225 -20.80 -5.18 -11.44
CA LYS A 225 -20.41 -6.60 -11.34
C LYS A 225 -19.53 -6.87 -10.11
N ILE A 226 -19.01 -5.83 -9.51
CA ILE A 226 -18.11 -5.96 -8.36
C ILE A 226 -18.93 -6.13 -7.09
N GLU A 227 -18.54 -7.09 -6.29
CA GLU A 227 -19.13 -7.39 -4.99
C GLU A 227 -18.05 -7.39 -3.91
N ASN A 228 -18.48 -7.31 -2.64
CA ASN A 228 -17.59 -7.28 -1.49
C ASN A 228 -17.69 -8.58 -0.70
N LEU A 229 -16.52 -9.22 -0.48
CA LEU A 229 -16.38 -10.28 0.52
C LEU A 229 -16.07 -9.61 1.85
N LYS A 230 -17.04 -9.57 2.74
CA LYS A 230 -16.85 -8.99 4.07
C LYS A 230 -15.82 -9.79 4.85
N ARG A 231 -14.96 -9.09 5.60
CA ARG A 231 -13.93 -9.68 6.45
C ARG A 231 -12.92 -10.59 5.73
N GLY A 232 -12.75 -10.43 4.41
CA GLY A 232 -11.72 -11.10 3.63
C GLY A 232 -12.13 -12.48 3.07
N TRP A 233 -11.17 -13.13 2.43
CA TRP A 233 -11.36 -14.35 1.63
C TRP A 233 -11.88 -15.58 2.40
N ARG A 234 -11.80 -15.59 3.73
CA ARG A 234 -12.14 -16.75 4.57
C ARG A 234 -13.55 -16.73 5.13
N GLU A 235 -14.17 -15.57 5.20
CA GLU A 235 -15.55 -15.40 5.68
C GLU A 235 -16.39 -14.88 4.53
N ALA A 236 -16.91 -15.81 3.73
CA ALA A 236 -17.61 -15.54 2.48
C ALA A 236 -19.06 -15.03 2.71
N GLU A 237 -19.20 -13.90 3.40
CA GLU A 237 -20.45 -13.17 3.38
C GLU A 237 -20.39 -12.16 2.24
N MET A 238 -21.10 -12.43 1.15
CA MET A 238 -21.22 -11.52 0.02
C MET A 238 -22.13 -10.35 0.37
N GLY A 239 -21.75 -9.16 -0.11
CA GLY A 239 -22.58 -7.98 0.06
C GLY A 239 -22.34 -6.97 -1.06
N PRO A 240 -23.30 -6.08 -1.31
CA PRO A 240 -23.11 -5.02 -2.26
C PRO A 240 -22.07 -4.03 -1.71
N ILE A 241 -21.33 -3.42 -2.61
CA ILE A 241 -20.41 -2.30 -2.28
C ILE A 241 -21.14 -0.96 -2.34
N GLY A 242 -22.33 -0.78 -2.57
CA GLY A 242 -23.04 0.49 -2.69
C GLY A 242 -22.86 1.18 -4.05
N SER A 243 -23.60 2.24 -4.26
CA SER A 243 -23.53 3.02 -5.50
C SER A 243 -22.49 4.13 -5.42
N GLY A 244 -21.65 4.24 -6.43
CA GLY A 244 -20.60 5.26 -6.53
C GLY A 244 -19.27 4.84 -5.90
N ASP A 245 -19.13 3.58 -5.59
CA ASP A 245 -17.92 3.01 -5.02
C ASP A 245 -16.76 3.04 -6.03
N SER A 246 -15.57 3.14 -5.50
CA SER A 246 -14.33 3.34 -6.23
C SER A 246 -13.21 2.49 -5.66
N GLN A 247 -12.20 2.21 -6.45
CA GLN A 247 -10.88 1.82 -5.91
C GLN A 247 -9.83 2.93 -6.02
N GLY A 248 -10.23 4.13 -6.46
CA GLY A 248 -9.33 5.28 -6.50
C GLY A 248 -10.08 6.59 -6.45
N LEU A 249 -9.91 7.32 -5.36
CA LEU A 249 -10.47 8.65 -5.13
C LEU A 249 -9.35 9.68 -5.05
N VAL A 250 -9.52 10.79 -5.75
CA VAL A 250 -8.57 11.90 -5.71
C VAL A 250 -9.31 13.22 -5.58
N GLY A 251 -8.69 14.21 -4.92
CA GLY A 251 -9.28 15.52 -4.76
C GLY A 251 -8.48 16.45 -3.87
N GLU A 252 -9.00 17.65 -3.68
CA GLU A 252 -8.41 18.68 -2.83
C GLU A 252 -9.03 18.65 -1.44
N PHE A 253 -8.24 19.00 -0.43
CA PHE A 253 -8.68 19.17 0.95
C PHE A 253 -7.95 20.38 1.58
N GLY A 254 -8.64 21.49 1.71
CA GLY A 254 -7.99 22.77 2.01
C GLY A 254 -7.07 23.20 0.86
N GLU A 255 -5.81 23.44 1.16
CA GLU A 255 -4.77 23.76 0.16
C GLU A 255 -4.00 22.53 -0.31
N GLY A 256 -4.26 21.36 0.27
CA GLY A 256 -3.57 20.10 -0.03
C GLY A 256 -4.40 19.15 -0.88
N LYS A 257 -3.81 17.98 -1.14
CA LYS A 257 -4.39 16.97 -2.04
C LYS A 257 -4.42 15.59 -1.39
N ILE A 258 -5.43 14.83 -1.76
CA ILE A 258 -5.63 13.45 -1.28
C ILE A 258 -5.76 12.54 -2.48
N ALA A 259 -4.95 11.47 -2.47
CA ALA A 259 -5.12 10.29 -3.31
C ALA A 259 -5.34 9.08 -2.40
N ALA A 260 -6.50 8.47 -2.47
CA ALA A 260 -6.84 7.27 -1.72
C ALA A 260 -7.13 6.12 -2.69
N PHE A 261 -6.48 4.98 -2.48
CA PHE A 261 -6.66 3.79 -3.31
C PHE A 261 -7.04 2.57 -2.47
N GLY A 262 -7.93 1.74 -3.02
CA GLY A 262 -8.43 0.53 -2.38
C GLY A 262 -7.44 -0.63 -2.41
N ASP A 263 -6.49 -0.62 -3.34
CA ASP A 263 -5.45 -1.62 -3.53
C ASP A 263 -4.10 -0.95 -3.79
N SER A 264 -3.05 -1.44 -3.17
CA SER A 264 -1.69 -0.89 -3.30
C SER A 264 -0.81 -1.66 -4.28
N ASN A 265 -1.18 -2.88 -4.67
CA ASN A 265 -0.32 -3.76 -5.50
C ASN A 265 0.15 -3.09 -6.79
N GLY A 266 -0.69 -2.26 -7.42
CA GLY A 266 -0.36 -1.51 -8.61
C GLY A 266 0.80 -0.51 -8.45
N PHE A 267 1.08 -0.07 -7.21
CA PHE A 267 2.13 0.89 -6.90
C PHE A 267 3.48 0.25 -6.59
N PHE A 268 3.54 -1.09 -6.63
CA PHE A 268 4.78 -1.85 -6.40
C PHE A 268 5.19 -2.60 -7.68
N ALA A 269 6.24 -3.39 -7.58
CA ALA A 269 6.67 -4.34 -8.60
C ALA A 269 6.92 -5.68 -7.90
N MET A 270 5.92 -6.54 -7.92
CA MET A 270 5.90 -7.76 -7.12
C MET A 270 5.89 -9.00 -8.00
N GLU A 271 6.54 -10.06 -7.50
CA GLU A 271 6.42 -11.42 -7.99
C GLU A 271 5.67 -12.27 -6.96
N PHE A 272 4.81 -13.15 -7.43
CA PHE A 272 4.08 -14.12 -6.62
C PHE A 272 4.45 -15.52 -7.05
N ASP A 273 4.84 -16.36 -6.08
CA ASP A 273 5.06 -17.78 -6.29
C ASP A 273 3.71 -18.51 -6.32
N LEU A 274 3.40 -19.12 -7.46
CA LEU A 274 2.19 -19.90 -7.63
C LEU A 274 2.41 -21.36 -7.20
N GLU A 275 1.33 -22.06 -6.82
CA GLU A 275 1.39 -23.45 -6.35
C GLU A 275 1.94 -24.43 -7.42
N ASP A 276 1.80 -24.11 -8.68
CA ASP A 276 2.31 -24.89 -9.80
C ASP A 276 3.80 -24.63 -10.11
N GLY A 277 4.48 -23.78 -9.31
CA GLY A 277 5.87 -23.40 -9.47
C GLY A 277 6.12 -22.30 -10.50
N HIS A 278 5.09 -21.76 -11.15
CA HIS A 278 5.21 -20.57 -11.97
C HIS A 278 5.22 -19.30 -11.12
N LYS A 279 5.74 -18.21 -11.69
CA LYS A 279 5.66 -16.88 -11.09
C LYS A 279 4.62 -16.03 -11.83
N SER A 280 3.86 -15.27 -11.06
CA SER A 280 2.99 -14.20 -11.56
C SER A 280 3.55 -12.85 -11.13
N VAL A 281 3.30 -11.80 -11.90
CA VAL A 281 3.72 -10.43 -11.58
C VAL A 281 2.50 -9.55 -11.34
N ALA A 282 2.65 -8.53 -10.49
CA ALA A 282 1.62 -7.54 -10.27
C ALA A 282 2.23 -6.16 -10.00
N GLY A 283 1.59 -5.14 -10.55
CA GLY A 283 1.99 -3.75 -10.38
C GLY A 283 2.79 -3.20 -11.54
N MET A 284 3.78 -2.36 -11.22
CA MET A 284 4.55 -1.60 -12.21
C MET A 284 5.43 -2.46 -13.14
N ASN A 285 5.70 -3.70 -12.77
CA ASN A 285 6.46 -4.68 -13.56
C ASN A 285 5.59 -5.50 -14.53
N ASP A 286 4.27 -5.41 -14.43
CA ASP A 286 3.36 -6.04 -15.41
C ASP A 286 3.14 -5.10 -16.61
N SER A 287 3.81 -5.42 -17.72
CA SER A 287 3.74 -4.65 -18.96
C SER A 287 2.38 -4.68 -19.66
N SER A 288 1.44 -5.51 -19.18
CA SER A 288 0.05 -5.55 -19.69
C SER A 288 -0.77 -4.36 -19.20
N TYR A 289 -0.27 -3.61 -18.21
CA TYR A 289 -0.95 -2.50 -17.55
C TYR A 289 -0.06 -1.27 -17.44
N ASP A 290 -0.68 -0.11 -17.34
CA ASP A 290 0.00 1.19 -17.34
C ASP A 290 0.33 1.69 -15.92
N TRP A 291 0.57 0.78 -14.96
CA TRP A 291 0.78 1.15 -13.56
C TRP A 291 1.94 2.11 -13.34
N LYS A 292 3.10 1.88 -13.99
CA LYS A 292 4.24 2.79 -13.88
C LYS A 292 3.89 4.23 -14.27
N ASN A 293 3.09 4.40 -15.35
CA ASN A 293 2.59 5.70 -15.79
C ASN A 293 1.63 6.32 -14.78
N PHE A 294 0.70 5.51 -14.25
CA PHE A 294 -0.29 5.95 -13.28
C PHE A 294 0.35 6.41 -11.97
N VAL A 295 1.33 5.66 -11.46
CA VAL A 295 2.11 6.02 -10.27
C VAL A 295 2.82 7.35 -10.47
N LEU A 296 3.56 7.51 -11.56
CA LEU A 296 4.28 8.75 -11.87
C LEU A 296 3.33 9.95 -12.02
N ASN A 297 2.19 9.79 -12.69
CA ASN A 297 1.18 10.85 -12.80
C ASN A 297 0.57 11.19 -11.43
N THR A 298 0.36 10.20 -10.56
CA THR A 298 -0.18 10.41 -9.21
C THR A 298 0.76 11.29 -8.40
N PHE A 299 2.05 10.99 -8.38
CA PHE A 299 3.04 11.80 -7.67
C PHE A 299 3.25 13.18 -8.29
N ASP A 300 3.21 13.27 -9.61
CA ASP A 300 3.24 14.56 -10.33
C ASP A 300 2.07 15.46 -9.89
N TRP A 301 0.86 14.91 -9.81
CA TRP A 301 -0.32 15.64 -9.36
C TRP A 301 -0.26 16.01 -7.87
N LEU A 302 0.15 15.09 -6.99
CA LEU A 302 0.30 15.36 -5.56
C LEU A 302 1.36 16.42 -5.25
N SER A 303 2.39 16.53 -6.09
CA SER A 303 3.48 17.49 -5.91
C SER A 303 3.21 18.86 -6.54
N SER A 304 2.24 18.97 -7.43
CA SER A 304 1.87 20.26 -8.04
C SER A 304 1.20 21.20 -7.05
N ASP A 305 1.31 22.51 -7.32
CA ASP A 305 0.64 23.57 -6.55
C ASP A 305 -0.86 23.59 -6.81
#